data_280b4d0de53909ef50c79b19e31f43ce
#
_entry.id   280b4d0de53909ef50c79b19e31f43ce
#
_cell.length_a   1.000
_cell.length_b   1.000
_cell.length_c   1.000
_cell.angle_alpha   90.00
_cell.angle_beta   90.00
_cell.angle_gamma   90.00
#
_symmetry.space_group_name_H-M   'P 1'
#
loop_
_entity.id
_entity.type
_entity.pdbx_description
1 polymer ?
#
loop_
_entity_poly.entity_id
_entity_poly.type
_entity_poly.pdbx_seq_one_letter_code
_entity_poly.pdbx_strand_id
1 'polypeptide(L)'
;MTHKLLTLFLLLTSLFSTAQTSTENDLASIETPEQIEHFLATKNSKDNKLITFNEEKHKTILANALFKLGKGGTHVNESEFEKTYYKVVEKTSKTYYRASYIYLDGTKYDTKSINALRDRIIAKYHNGAPFDFLAKQYSMDQNAQKGGDLGWFAKGDLHPDFETEILNANHPINEVFTIDIPKNNWYYVAVITHEHKDISEIEVLKIVEPK
;
A
#
# COMPACT_ATOMS: atom_id res chain seq x y z
N MET A 1 23.10 61.73 -19.85
CA MET A 1 23.71 60.37 -19.90
C MET A 1 23.07 59.37 -18.91
N THR A 2 22.05 59.73 -18.18
CA THR A 2 21.45 58.90 -17.10
C THR A 2 20.25 58.03 -17.51
N HIS A 3 19.59 58.30 -18.65
CA HIS A 3 18.43 57.54 -19.12
C HIS A 3 18.76 56.24 -19.89
N LYS A 4 19.95 56.09 -20.44
CA LYS A 4 20.37 54.87 -21.16
C LYS A 4 20.83 53.73 -20.21
N LEU A 5 21.21 54.06 -18.98
CA LEU A 5 21.63 53.06 -17.99
C LEU A 5 20.44 52.37 -17.32
N LEU A 6 19.28 53.07 -17.18
CA LEU A 6 18.09 52.53 -16.54
C LEU A 6 17.36 51.54 -17.43
N THR A 7 17.37 51.73 -18.76
CA THR A 7 16.75 50.79 -19.71
C THR A 7 17.53 49.49 -19.87
N LEU A 8 18.84 49.47 -19.67
CA LEU A 8 19.67 48.27 -19.74
C LEU A 8 19.46 47.36 -18.50
N PHE A 9 19.16 47.95 -17.33
CA PHE A 9 18.91 47.18 -16.10
C PHE A 9 17.52 46.51 -16.08
N LEU A 10 16.53 47.10 -16.77
CA LEU A 10 15.20 46.48 -16.89
C LEU A 10 15.17 45.29 -17.88
N LEU A 11 16.10 45.24 -18.86
CA LEU A 11 16.17 44.11 -19.79
C LEU A 11 16.88 42.88 -19.24
N LEU A 12 17.71 43.03 -18.18
CA LEU A 12 18.39 41.87 -17.55
C LEU A 12 17.52 41.11 -16.58
N THR A 13 16.43 41.69 -16.05
CA THR A 13 15.54 41.01 -15.10
C THR A 13 14.51 40.12 -15.78
N SER A 14 14.29 40.23 -17.09
CA SER A 14 13.30 39.41 -17.82
C SER A 14 13.82 38.05 -18.30
N LEU A 15 15.13 37.77 -18.17
CA LEU A 15 15.75 36.54 -18.68
C LEU A 15 15.79 35.41 -17.64
N PHE A 16 15.46 35.68 -16.38
CA PHE A 16 15.45 34.64 -15.34
C PHE A 16 14.10 33.94 -15.16
N SER A 17 13.06 34.36 -15.86
CA SER A 17 11.70 33.84 -15.66
C SER A 17 11.32 32.66 -16.56
N THR A 18 12.15 32.25 -17.53
CA THR A 18 11.77 31.26 -18.54
C THR A 18 12.29 29.84 -18.29
N ALA A 19 13.19 29.63 -17.32
CA ALA A 19 13.75 28.29 -17.05
C ALA A 19 12.89 27.46 -16.05
N GLN A 20 12.00 28.10 -15.32
CA GLN A 20 11.16 27.42 -14.30
C GLN A 20 9.83 26.84 -14.83
N THR A 21 9.47 27.12 -16.08
CA THR A 21 8.12 26.83 -16.63
C THR A 21 8.00 25.50 -17.36
N SER A 22 9.10 24.80 -17.70
CA SER A 22 8.98 23.64 -18.60
C SER A 22 8.45 22.39 -17.87
N THR A 23 9.00 21.98 -16.74
CA THR A 23 8.55 20.76 -16.05
C THR A 23 7.21 20.93 -15.34
N GLU A 24 6.93 22.11 -14.78
CA GLU A 24 5.61 22.39 -14.19
C GLU A 24 4.52 22.39 -15.26
N ASN A 25 4.79 22.94 -16.44
CA ASN A 25 3.85 22.91 -17.57
C ASN A 25 3.72 21.49 -18.15
N ASP A 26 4.82 20.74 -18.30
CA ASP A 26 4.82 19.36 -18.73
C ASP A 26 3.96 18.53 -17.74
N LEU A 27 4.19 18.69 -16.43
CA LEU A 27 3.40 18.00 -15.40
C LEU A 27 1.93 18.40 -15.44
N ALA A 28 1.61 19.67 -15.68
CA ALA A 28 0.22 20.14 -15.76
C ALA A 28 -0.54 19.43 -16.88
N SER A 29 0.12 19.12 -18.01
CA SER A 29 -0.48 18.48 -19.18
C SER A 29 -0.67 16.95 -19.07
N ILE A 30 -0.06 16.32 -18.07
CA ILE A 30 -0.15 14.85 -17.87
C ILE A 30 -1.44 14.53 -17.09
N GLU A 31 -2.41 13.89 -17.75
CA GLU A 31 -3.72 13.54 -17.17
C GLU A 31 -4.07 12.05 -17.35
N THR A 32 -3.47 11.39 -18.37
CA THR A 32 -3.81 10.00 -18.71
C THR A 32 -2.62 9.04 -18.51
N PRO A 33 -2.87 7.74 -18.33
CA PRO A 33 -1.82 6.73 -18.22
C PRO A 33 -0.87 6.73 -19.41
N GLU A 34 -1.38 6.89 -20.63
CA GLU A 34 -0.58 6.93 -21.86
C GLU A 34 0.37 8.13 -21.88
N GLN A 35 -0.09 9.27 -21.38
CA GLN A 35 0.76 10.47 -21.25
C GLN A 35 1.86 10.26 -20.20
N ILE A 36 1.58 9.56 -19.10
CA ILE A 36 2.57 9.20 -18.09
C ILE A 36 3.64 8.29 -18.67
N GLU A 37 3.23 7.21 -19.37
CA GLU A 37 4.16 6.28 -20.03
C GLU A 37 5.02 7.01 -21.06
N HIS A 38 4.42 7.82 -21.92
CA HIS A 38 5.14 8.61 -22.91
C HIS A 38 6.15 9.56 -22.26
N PHE A 39 5.75 10.25 -21.20
CA PHE A 39 6.62 11.19 -20.47
C PHE A 39 7.83 10.46 -19.86
N LEU A 40 7.60 9.35 -19.17
CA LEU A 40 8.65 8.54 -18.55
C LEU A 40 9.62 7.97 -19.61
N ALA A 41 9.11 7.52 -20.74
CA ALA A 41 9.92 7.03 -21.87
C ALA A 41 10.77 8.15 -22.49
N THR A 42 10.21 9.34 -22.65
CA THR A 42 10.88 10.50 -23.29
C THR A 42 11.97 11.10 -22.39
N LYS A 43 11.68 11.27 -21.10
CA LYS A 43 12.64 11.85 -20.14
C LYS A 43 13.70 10.85 -19.66
N ASN A 44 13.52 9.56 -19.89
CA ASN A 44 14.45 8.42 -19.70
C ASN A 44 15.42 8.55 -18.49
N SER A 45 14.93 9.05 -17.35
CA SER A 45 15.69 9.15 -16.10
C SER A 45 15.26 8.02 -15.16
N LYS A 46 16.24 7.31 -14.56
CA LYS A 46 15.97 6.25 -13.59
C LYS A 46 15.28 6.76 -12.31
N ASP A 47 15.39 8.05 -12.03
CA ASP A 47 14.81 8.68 -10.84
C ASP A 47 13.35 9.09 -11.06
N ASN A 48 12.93 9.20 -12.33
CA ASN A 48 11.55 9.45 -12.71
C ASN A 48 10.76 8.14 -12.69
N LYS A 49 9.66 8.10 -11.96
CA LYS A 49 8.86 6.88 -11.82
C LYS A 49 7.47 7.14 -11.30
N LEU A 50 6.59 6.20 -11.57
CA LEU A 50 5.30 6.07 -10.92
C LEU A 50 5.48 5.32 -9.58
N ILE A 51 4.88 5.83 -8.50
CA ILE A 51 4.97 5.27 -7.15
C ILE A 51 3.55 5.17 -6.58
N THR A 52 3.19 4.00 -6.05
CA THR A 52 1.95 3.82 -5.33
C THR A 52 2.16 4.04 -3.83
N PHE A 53 1.37 4.90 -3.24
CA PHE A 53 1.27 5.07 -1.79
C PHE A 53 -0.07 4.51 -1.30
N ASN A 54 -0.02 3.77 -0.19
CA ASN A 54 -1.17 3.28 0.53
C ASN A 54 -1.20 3.95 1.91
N GLU A 55 -2.33 4.53 2.29
CA GLU A 55 -2.45 5.36 3.49
C GLU A 55 -2.15 4.60 4.79
N GLU A 56 -2.39 3.28 4.82
CA GLU A 56 -2.10 2.46 6.00
C GLU A 56 -0.61 2.06 6.10
N LYS A 57 0.00 1.77 4.94
CA LYS A 57 1.38 1.27 4.86
C LYS A 57 2.45 2.38 4.87
N HIS A 58 2.10 3.58 4.39
CA HIS A 58 3.04 4.69 4.18
C HIS A 58 2.71 5.87 5.11
N LYS A 59 3.33 5.93 6.28
CA LYS A 59 3.12 6.95 7.33
C LYS A 59 4.22 8.00 7.38
N THR A 60 4.86 8.31 6.24
CA THR A 60 5.90 9.33 6.17
C THR A 60 5.33 10.74 6.05
N ILE A 61 6.14 11.77 6.34
CA ILE A 61 5.75 13.18 6.16
C ILE A 61 5.34 13.44 4.72
N LEU A 62 6.11 12.93 3.75
CA LEU A 62 5.80 13.05 2.33
C LEU A 62 4.46 12.39 1.98
N ALA A 63 4.25 11.13 2.38
CA ALA A 63 3.00 10.44 2.11
C ALA A 63 1.79 11.20 2.68
N ASN A 64 1.90 11.67 3.93
CA ASN A 64 0.84 12.46 4.57
C ASN A 64 0.54 13.78 3.84
N ALA A 65 1.56 14.42 3.25
CA ALA A 65 1.38 15.62 2.43
C ALA A 65 0.67 15.29 1.12
N LEU A 66 1.07 14.18 0.45
CA LEU A 66 0.49 13.74 -0.82
C LEU A 66 -0.97 13.29 -0.68
N PHE A 67 -1.34 12.58 0.41
CA PHE A 67 -2.73 12.17 0.67
C PHE A 67 -3.70 13.34 0.85
N LYS A 68 -3.22 14.53 1.25
CA LYS A 68 -4.03 15.75 1.34
C LYS A 68 -4.36 16.36 -0.02
N LEU A 69 -3.64 15.96 -1.07
CA LEU A 69 -3.86 16.43 -2.42
C LEU A 69 -4.98 15.62 -3.09
N GLY A 70 -5.68 16.27 -4.02
CA GLY A 70 -6.55 15.61 -4.99
C GLY A 70 -5.78 15.12 -6.22
N LYS A 71 -6.45 14.38 -7.12
CA LYS A 71 -5.91 14.06 -8.44
C LYS A 71 -5.52 15.33 -9.18
N GLY A 72 -4.34 15.35 -9.81
CA GLY A 72 -3.72 16.51 -10.45
C GLY A 72 -2.89 17.39 -9.50
N GLY A 73 -3.08 17.25 -8.17
CA GLY A 73 -2.32 18.02 -7.19
C GLY A 73 -0.83 17.70 -7.20
N THR A 74 0.00 18.73 -6.98
CA THR A 74 1.46 18.61 -6.98
C THR A 74 2.06 18.99 -5.63
N HIS A 75 3.15 18.33 -5.28
CA HIS A 75 4.01 18.66 -4.15
C HIS A 75 5.45 18.72 -4.63
N VAL A 76 6.21 19.69 -4.13
CA VAL A 76 7.61 19.89 -4.54
C VAL A 76 8.49 19.84 -3.31
N ASN A 77 9.53 19.02 -3.39
CA ASN A 77 10.65 19.01 -2.46
C ASN A 77 11.86 19.62 -3.16
N GLU A 78 12.51 20.54 -2.49
CA GLU A 78 13.70 21.21 -3.01
C GLU A 78 14.87 21.02 -2.07
N SER A 79 16.01 20.58 -2.63
CA SER A 79 17.27 20.46 -1.95
C SER A 79 18.32 21.37 -2.58
N GLU A 80 19.53 21.34 -2.10
CA GLU A 80 20.65 22.08 -2.67
C GLU A 80 21.01 21.59 -4.09
N PHE A 81 20.82 20.28 -4.37
CA PHE A 81 21.28 19.62 -5.59
C PHE A 81 20.18 19.31 -6.59
N GLU A 82 18.94 19.20 -6.13
CA GLU A 82 17.83 18.75 -6.97
C GLU A 82 16.49 19.35 -6.52
N LYS A 83 15.56 19.39 -7.46
CA LYS A 83 14.15 19.69 -7.26
C LYS A 83 13.34 18.44 -7.61
N THR A 84 12.56 17.91 -6.68
CA THR A 84 11.73 16.72 -6.89
C THR A 84 10.27 17.11 -6.87
N TYR A 85 9.59 16.80 -7.97
CA TYR A 85 8.16 16.99 -8.14
C TYR A 85 7.41 15.69 -7.91
N TYR A 86 6.26 15.80 -7.26
CA TYR A 86 5.34 14.70 -7.01
C TYR A 86 3.94 15.13 -7.47
N LYS A 87 3.41 14.50 -8.53
CA LYS A 87 2.05 14.74 -9.01
C LYS A 87 1.16 13.55 -8.68
N VAL A 88 0.05 13.77 -7.98
CA VAL A 88 -0.97 12.74 -7.76
C VAL A 88 -1.71 12.53 -9.08
N VAL A 89 -1.48 11.40 -9.73
CA VAL A 89 -2.08 11.07 -11.03
C VAL A 89 -3.34 10.23 -10.89
N GLU A 90 -3.47 9.45 -9.79
CA GLU A 90 -4.68 8.71 -9.47
C GLU A 90 -4.91 8.71 -7.95
N LYS A 91 -6.17 8.72 -7.54
CA LYS A 91 -6.58 8.56 -6.14
C LYS A 91 -7.79 7.64 -6.10
N THR A 92 -7.61 6.49 -5.45
CA THR A 92 -8.61 5.45 -5.31
C THR A 92 -8.82 5.12 -3.84
N SER A 93 -9.85 4.37 -3.55
CA SER A 93 -10.09 3.77 -2.25
C SER A 93 -10.42 2.31 -2.44
N LYS A 94 -9.80 1.44 -1.64
CA LYS A 94 -10.06 -0.01 -1.66
C LYS A 94 -10.46 -0.47 -0.29
N THR A 95 -11.38 -1.42 -0.23
CA THR A 95 -11.77 -2.07 1.02
C THR A 95 -10.68 -3.04 1.45
N TYR A 96 -10.21 -2.88 2.67
CA TYR A 96 -9.20 -3.71 3.32
C TYR A 96 -9.81 -4.46 4.48
N TYR A 97 -9.35 -5.70 4.66
CA TYR A 97 -9.75 -6.65 5.69
C TYR A 97 -8.56 -6.97 6.58
N ARG A 98 -8.82 -7.43 7.81
CA ARG A 98 -7.77 -7.90 8.69
C ARG A 98 -8.22 -9.13 9.45
N ALA A 99 -7.42 -10.19 9.34
CA ALA A 99 -7.65 -11.47 9.96
C ALA A 99 -6.34 -12.04 10.51
N SER A 100 -6.48 -13.00 11.41
CA SER A 100 -5.37 -13.84 11.86
C SER A 100 -5.71 -15.31 11.64
N TYR A 101 -4.69 -16.14 11.43
CA TYR A 101 -4.86 -17.57 11.26
C TYR A 101 -3.79 -18.41 11.95
N ILE A 102 -4.13 -19.67 12.18
CA ILE A 102 -3.23 -20.76 12.58
C ILE A 102 -3.30 -21.79 11.46
N TYR A 103 -2.17 -22.03 10.79
CA TYR A 103 -2.05 -23.00 9.70
C TYR A 103 -1.66 -24.37 10.23
N LEU A 104 -2.34 -25.41 9.76
CA LEU A 104 -2.09 -26.81 10.07
C LEU A 104 -1.86 -27.58 8.77
N ASP A 105 -0.73 -28.26 8.69
CA ASP A 105 -0.25 -28.96 7.49
C ASP A 105 -0.80 -30.40 7.43
N GLY A 106 -1.73 -30.64 6.51
CA GLY A 106 -2.33 -31.96 6.27
C GLY A 106 -1.40 -32.97 5.61
N THR A 107 -0.18 -32.57 5.20
CA THR A 107 0.84 -33.53 4.77
C THR A 107 1.54 -34.19 5.95
N LYS A 108 1.50 -33.56 7.13
CA LYS A 108 2.14 -34.05 8.36
C LYS A 108 1.19 -34.80 9.29
N TYR A 109 -0.10 -34.51 9.19
CA TYR A 109 -1.12 -35.06 10.06
C TYR A 109 -2.35 -35.48 9.26
N ASP A 110 -2.99 -36.58 9.66
CA ASP A 110 -4.27 -36.97 9.08
C ASP A 110 -5.40 -35.99 9.53
N THR A 111 -6.51 -36.02 8.81
CA THR A 111 -7.65 -35.12 9.06
C THR A 111 -8.20 -35.27 10.47
N LYS A 112 -8.19 -36.48 11.04
CA LYS A 112 -8.65 -36.74 12.41
C LYS A 112 -7.76 -36.04 13.45
N SER A 113 -6.45 -36.11 13.28
CA SER A 113 -5.46 -35.45 14.14
C SER A 113 -5.55 -33.94 14.02
N ILE A 114 -5.75 -33.42 12.79
CA ILE A 114 -5.96 -31.98 12.54
C ILE A 114 -7.21 -31.49 13.26
N ASN A 115 -8.35 -32.18 13.13
CA ASN A 115 -9.57 -31.77 13.79
C ASN A 115 -9.42 -31.79 15.32
N ALA A 116 -8.81 -32.82 15.88
CA ALA A 116 -8.55 -32.88 17.34
C ALA A 116 -7.62 -31.71 17.79
N LEU A 117 -6.67 -31.30 16.95
CA LEU A 117 -5.80 -30.15 17.24
C LEU A 117 -6.57 -28.84 17.17
N ARG A 118 -7.44 -28.67 16.17
CA ARG A 118 -8.32 -27.49 16.03
C ARG A 118 -9.26 -27.37 17.24
N ASP A 119 -9.93 -28.46 17.65
CA ASP A 119 -10.82 -28.45 18.81
C ASP A 119 -10.07 -27.97 20.06
N ARG A 120 -8.83 -28.43 20.23
CA ARG A 120 -7.97 -28.00 21.35
C ARG A 120 -7.63 -26.53 21.29
N ILE A 121 -7.28 -26.02 20.11
CA ILE A 121 -6.93 -24.60 19.89
C ILE A 121 -8.14 -23.72 20.16
N ILE A 122 -9.31 -24.08 19.61
CA ILE A 122 -10.58 -23.37 19.78
C ILE A 122 -10.98 -23.34 21.23
N ALA A 123 -10.92 -24.51 21.94
CA ALA A 123 -11.22 -24.58 23.36
C ALA A 123 -10.29 -23.68 24.21
N LYS A 124 -8.98 -23.63 23.89
CA LYS A 124 -8.04 -22.75 24.59
C LYS A 124 -8.39 -21.26 24.34
N TYR A 125 -8.75 -20.91 23.12
CA TYR A 125 -9.16 -19.54 22.79
C TYR A 125 -10.41 -19.14 23.58
N HIS A 126 -11.44 -19.96 23.59
CA HIS A 126 -12.67 -19.72 24.37
C HIS A 126 -12.41 -19.64 25.87
N ASN A 127 -11.36 -20.30 26.37
CA ASN A 127 -10.91 -20.21 27.76
C ASN A 127 -9.98 -18.99 28.01
N GLY A 128 -9.89 -18.05 27.07
CA GLY A 128 -9.20 -16.77 27.23
C GLY A 128 -7.72 -16.74 26.81
N ALA A 129 -7.20 -17.79 26.17
CA ALA A 129 -5.86 -17.74 25.63
C ALA A 129 -5.82 -16.77 24.42
N PRO A 130 -4.86 -15.81 24.35
CA PRO A 130 -4.74 -14.89 23.22
C PRO A 130 -4.47 -15.62 21.91
N PHE A 131 -5.11 -15.20 20.81
CA PHE A 131 -4.98 -15.87 19.52
C PHE A 131 -3.54 -15.83 18.99
N ASP A 132 -2.83 -14.71 19.17
CA ASP A 132 -1.43 -14.56 18.76
C ASP A 132 -0.50 -15.54 19.49
N PHE A 133 -0.75 -15.80 20.79
CA PHE A 133 -0.03 -16.83 21.55
C PHE A 133 -0.29 -18.23 20.99
N LEU A 134 -1.57 -18.53 20.69
CA LEU A 134 -1.94 -19.83 20.09
C LEU A 134 -1.32 -19.99 18.70
N ALA A 135 -1.30 -18.92 17.89
CA ALA A 135 -0.65 -18.95 16.57
C ALA A 135 0.85 -19.22 16.68
N LYS A 136 1.55 -18.55 17.60
CA LYS A 136 2.99 -18.81 17.86
C LYS A 136 3.25 -20.24 18.31
N GLN A 137 2.31 -20.85 19.03
CA GLN A 137 2.45 -22.21 19.55
C GLN A 137 2.09 -23.30 18.54
N TYR A 138 1.09 -23.08 17.70
CA TYR A 138 0.47 -24.14 16.89
C TYR A 138 0.60 -23.96 15.38
N SER A 139 0.78 -22.73 14.86
CA SER A 139 0.89 -22.53 13.43
C SER A 139 2.15 -23.16 12.86
N MET A 140 2.02 -23.85 11.74
CA MET A 140 3.08 -24.62 11.11
C MET A 140 3.79 -23.89 9.99
N ASP A 141 3.55 -22.57 9.86
CA ASP A 141 4.16 -21.70 8.87
C ASP A 141 4.92 -20.52 9.51
N GLN A 142 5.55 -19.69 8.68
CA GLN A 142 6.32 -18.54 9.15
C GLN A 142 5.47 -17.45 9.78
N ASN A 143 4.16 -17.40 9.48
CA ASN A 143 3.26 -16.39 10.05
C ASN A 143 3.02 -16.60 11.56
N ALA A 144 3.35 -17.78 12.08
CA ALA A 144 3.41 -18.07 13.51
C ALA A 144 4.19 -16.98 14.29
N GLN A 145 5.32 -16.51 13.74
CA GLN A 145 6.18 -15.51 14.39
C GLN A 145 5.47 -14.15 14.56
N LYS A 146 4.52 -13.84 13.68
CA LYS A 146 3.68 -12.63 13.74
C LYS A 146 2.40 -12.84 14.57
N GLY A 147 2.26 -13.98 15.25
CA GLY A 147 1.03 -14.31 15.96
C GLY A 147 -0.16 -14.60 15.04
N GLY A 148 0.11 -15.04 13.82
CA GLY A 148 -0.91 -15.35 12.82
C GLY A 148 -1.49 -14.11 12.09
N ASP A 149 -1.13 -12.89 12.47
CA ASP A 149 -1.68 -11.66 11.89
C ASP A 149 -1.25 -11.49 10.42
N LEU A 150 -2.25 -11.36 9.54
CA LEU A 150 -2.06 -11.07 8.11
C LEU A 150 -1.75 -9.61 7.83
N GLY A 151 -2.01 -8.72 8.80
CA GLY A 151 -2.09 -7.29 8.54
C GLY A 151 -3.32 -6.93 7.71
N TRP A 152 -3.36 -5.70 7.21
CA TRP A 152 -4.41 -5.25 6.29
C TRP A 152 -4.14 -5.78 4.89
N PHE A 153 -5.12 -6.47 4.28
CA PHE A 153 -5.08 -7.00 2.93
C PHE A 153 -6.33 -6.63 2.14
N ALA A 154 -6.19 -6.46 0.84
CA ALA A 154 -7.30 -6.23 -0.08
C ALA A 154 -7.66 -7.54 -0.80
N LYS A 155 -8.82 -7.55 -1.46
CA LYS A 155 -9.22 -8.66 -2.33
C LYS A 155 -8.19 -8.87 -3.43
N GLY A 156 -7.72 -10.10 -3.58
CA GLY A 156 -6.69 -10.52 -4.55
C GLY A 156 -5.27 -10.62 -3.96
N ASP A 157 -5.07 -10.24 -2.69
CA ASP A 157 -3.75 -10.30 -2.02
C ASP A 157 -3.42 -11.70 -1.49
N LEU A 158 -4.44 -12.57 -1.29
CA LEU A 158 -4.30 -13.88 -0.68
C LEU A 158 -4.62 -15.01 -1.68
N HIS A 159 -4.35 -16.26 -1.26
CA HIS A 159 -4.76 -17.41 -2.07
C HIS A 159 -6.29 -17.43 -2.25
N PRO A 160 -6.82 -17.59 -3.48
CA PRO A 160 -8.24 -17.39 -3.78
C PRO A 160 -9.21 -18.20 -2.91
N ASP A 161 -8.89 -19.48 -2.66
CA ASP A 161 -9.76 -20.33 -1.85
C ASP A 161 -9.80 -19.88 -0.38
N PHE A 162 -8.63 -19.52 0.18
CA PHE A 162 -8.54 -19.01 1.55
C PHE A 162 -9.21 -17.64 1.69
N GLU A 163 -8.99 -16.75 0.72
CA GLU A 163 -9.59 -15.42 0.68
C GLU A 163 -11.11 -15.50 0.60
N THR A 164 -11.62 -16.42 -0.24
CA THR A 164 -13.07 -16.63 -0.40
C THR A 164 -13.73 -17.00 0.94
N GLU A 165 -13.13 -17.90 1.72
CA GLU A 165 -13.65 -18.30 3.03
C GLU A 165 -13.63 -17.13 4.04
N ILE A 166 -12.59 -16.30 4.01
CA ILE A 166 -12.51 -15.12 4.90
C ILE A 166 -13.50 -14.03 4.49
N LEU A 167 -13.65 -13.74 3.18
CA LEU A 167 -14.44 -12.62 2.72
C LEU A 167 -15.95 -12.92 2.60
N ASN A 168 -16.32 -14.15 2.26
CA ASN A 168 -17.71 -14.55 2.05
C ASN A 168 -18.42 -14.99 3.33
N ALA A 169 -17.69 -15.39 4.35
CA ALA A 169 -18.25 -15.81 5.59
C ALA A 169 -18.58 -14.59 6.46
N ASN A 170 -19.83 -14.48 6.87
CA ASN A 170 -20.29 -13.42 7.76
C ASN A 170 -19.87 -13.72 9.21
N HIS A 171 -18.54 -13.90 9.40
CA HIS A 171 -17.98 -14.21 10.72
C HIS A 171 -17.95 -12.96 11.60
N PRO A 172 -18.48 -13.02 12.81
CA PRO A 172 -18.33 -11.95 13.79
C PRO A 172 -16.86 -11.72 14.15
N ILE A 173 -16.54 -10.47 14.51
CA ILE A 173 -15.19 -10.14 15.00
C ILE A 173 -14.90 -10.94 16.27
N ASN A 174 -13.68 -11.45 16.36
CA ASN A 174 -13.17 -12.28 17.47
C ASN A 174 -13.89 -13.63 17.65
N GLU A 175 -14.72 -14.05 16.70
CA GLU A 175 -15.20 -15.41 16.65
C GLU A 175 -14.27 -16.28 15.80
N VAL A 176 -13.88 -17.44 16.32
CA VAL A 176 -12.99 -18.37 15.61
C VAL A 176 -13.80 -19.32 14.73
N PHE A 177 -13.27 -19.59 13.55
CA PHE A 177 -13.82 -20.52 12.58
C PHE A 177 -12.72 -21.35 11.92
N THR A 178 -13.10 -22.38 11.18
CA THR A 178 -12.14 -23.24 10.46
C THR A 178 -12.25 -23.06 8.96
N ILE A 179 -11.11 -23.17 8.27
CA ILE A 179 -11.04 -23.16 6.81
C ILE A 179 -10.34 -24.45 6.37
N ASP A 180 -10.93 -25.13 5.39
CA ASP A 180 -10.42 -26.35 4.80
C ASP A 180 -10.14 -26.13 3.31
N ILE A 181 -8.90 -26.39 2.88
CA ILE A 181 -8.50 -26.45 1.46
C ILE A 181 -7.86 -27.83 1.21
N PRO A 182 -8.67 -28.90 1.16
CA PRO A 182 -8.16 -30.29 1.17
C PRO A 182 -7.29 -30.61 -0.05
N LYS A 183 -7.56 -30.00 -1.22
CA LYS A 183 -6.76 -30.19 -2.44
C LYS A 183 -5.29 -29.80 -2.28
N ASN A 184 -5.02 -28.89 -1.31
CA ASN A 184 -3.67 -28.41 -1.00
C ASN A 184 -3.15 -29.00 0.32
N ASN A 185 -3.94 -29.81 1.02
CA ASN A 185 -3.68 -30.26 2.40
C ASN A 185 -3.52 -29.09 3.39
N TRP A 186 -4.26 -27.99 3.19
CA TRP A 186 -4.22 -26.83 4.05
C TRP A 186 -5.45 -26.75 4.93
N TYR A 187 -5.19 -26.57 6.20
CA TYR A 187 -6.22 -26.50 7.23
C TYR A 187 -5.92 -25.32 8.16
N TYR A 188 -6.95 -24.58 8.54
CA TYR A 188 -6.76 -23.37 9.34
C TYR A 188 -7.75 -23.28 10.50
N VAL A 189 -7.34 -22.60 11.56
CA VAL A 189 -8.22 -21.91 12.51
C VAL A 189 -8.02 -20.43 12.24
N ALA A 190 -9.08 -19.68 12.01
CA ALA A 190 -9.03 -18.28 11.62
C ALA A 190 -9.93 -17.42 12.52
N VAL A 191 -9.65 -16.13 12.56
CA VAL A 191 -10.43 -15.11 13.26
C VAL A 191 -10.38 -13.79 12.51
N ILE A 192 -11.53 -13.14 12.35
CA ILE A 192 -11.57 -11.74 11.89
C ILE A 192 -11.25 -10.85 13.08
N THR A 193 -10.23 -10.03 12.96
CA THR A 193 -9.72 -9.24 14.10
C THR A 193 -10.22 -7.79 14.12
N HIS A 194 -10.64 -7.27 12.97
CA HIS A 194 -11.10 -5.88 12.82
C HIS A 194 -12.23 -5.81 11.79
N GLU A 195 -13.08 -4.79 11.94
CA GLU A 195 -13.98 -4.39 10.86
C GLU A 195 -13.18 -4.04 9.60
N HIS A 196 -13.74 -4.34 8.45
CA HIS A 196 -13.16 -3.88 7.19
C HIS A 196 -13.21 -2.35 7.13
N LYS A 197 -12.27 -1.76 6.42
CA LYS A 197 -12.20 -0.32 6.22
C LYS A 197 -11.74 0.03 4.82
N ASP A 198 -12.20 1.17 4.32
CA ASP A 198 -11.69 1.72 3.10
C ASP A 198 -10.38 2.47 3.37
N ILE A 199 -9.34 2.11 2.61
CA ILE A 199 -8.01 2.70 2.70
C ILE A 199 -7.72 3.40 1.38
N SER A 200 -7.31 4.67 1.48
CA SER A 200 -6.92 5.45 0.31
C SER A 200 -5.60 4.95 -0.28
N GLU A 201 -5.55 4.86 -1.61
CA GLU A 201 -4.34 4.65 -2.39
C GLU A 201 -4.19 5.78 -3.41
N ILE A 202 -2.96 6.24 -3.58
CA ILE A 202 -2.63 7.24 -4.60
C ILE A 202 -1.49 6.74 -5.47
N GLU A 203 -1.59 6.96 -6.78
CA GLU A 203 -0.48 6.85 -7.70
C GLU A 203 0.13 8.23 -7.90
N VAL A 204 1.44 8.31 -7.82
CA VAL A 204 2.20 9.55 -7.81
C VAL A 204 3.32 9.47 -8.84
N LEU A 205 3.30 10.36 -9.80
CA LEU A 205 4.42 10.55 -10.72
C LEU A 205 5.50 11.38 -10.00
N LYS A 206 6.66 10.76 -9.77
CA LYS A 206 7.86 11.40 -9.24
C LYS A 206 8.77 11.81 -10.38
N ILE A 207 9.20 13.07 -10.41
CA ILE A 207 10.16 13.64 -11.37
C ILE A 207 11.28 14.30 -10.58
N VAL A 208 12.52 14.03 -10.97
CA VAL A 208 13.73 14.63 -10.37
C VAL A 208 14.45 15.48 -11.40
N GLU A 209 14.68 16.73 -11.04
CA GLU A 209 15.48 17.69 -11.81
C GLU A 209 16.74 18.06 -11.04
N PRO A 210 17.93 17.78 -11.56
CA PRO A 210 19.17 18.36 -11.07
C PRO A 210 19.15 19.88 -11.19
N LYS A 211 19.74 20.59 -10.22
CA LYS A 211 19.94 22.05 -10.26
C LYS A 211 21.21 22.43 -10.97
#